data_8f831581a9cd39b655cbf1580606733e
#
_entry.id   8f831581a9cd39b655cbf1580606733e
#
_cell.length_a   1.000
_cell.length_b   1.000
_cell.length_c   1.000
_cell.angle_alpha   90.00
_cell.angle_beta   90.00
_cell.angle_gamma   90.00
#
_symmetry.space_group_name_H-M   'P 1'
#
loop_
_entity.id
_entity.type
_entity.pdbx_description
1 polymer ?
#
loop_
_entity_poly.entity_id
_entity_poly.type
_entity_poly.pdbx_seq_one_letter_code
_entity_poly.pdbx_strand_id
1 'polypeptide(L)'
;MGPAPPPGGEPDRISRFAEALAAVGGVVLSGTPEEALPALGEALRAEGVSALFFPQGDAGAREVAEALVPFGPFTLTTGEEVRGGHTASTAGFRTADAAIAETGTVVESSRGGGPLLPGLLSDVHVALLPAASIVETMDEAFAP
;
A
#
# COMPACT_ATOMS: atom_id res chain seq x y z
N MET A 1 32.47 -5.12 12.32
CA MET A 1 31.11 -5.55 11.99
C MET A 1 30.39 -5.95 13.28
N GLY A 2 29.30 -5.28 13.60
CA GLY A 2 28.52 -5.59 14.79
C GLY A 2 27.77 -6.91 14.70
N PRO A 3 27.22 -7.40 15.80
CA PRO A 3 26.40 -8.61 15.76
C PRO A 3 25.14 -8.38 14.89
N ALA A 4 24.66 -9.45 14.29
CA ALA A 4 23.44 -9.40 13.53
C ALA A 4 22.28 -9.01 14.44
N PRO A 5 21.30 -8.25 13.96
CA PRO A 5 20.11 -7.95 14.77
C PRO A 5 19.41 -9.25 15.18
N PRO A 6 18.77 -9.27 16.34
CA PRO A 6 18.07 -10.48 16.78
C PRO A 6 16.95 -10.82 15.80
N PRO A 7 16.62 -12.11 15.62
CA PRO A 7 15.48 -12.51 14.81
C PRO A 7 14.21 -11.85 15.31
N GLY A 8 13.36 -11.37 14.40
CA GLY A 8 12.11 -10.71 14.76
C GLY A 8 12.21 -9.20 14.89
N GLY A 9 13.39 -8.60 14.68
CA GLY A 9 13.52 -7.15 14.65
C GLY A 9 12.81 -6.53 13.43
N GLU A 10 12.58 -5.23 13.51
CA GLU A 10 11.85 -4.52 12.43
C GLU A 10 12.46 -4.72 11.05
N PRO A 11 13.79 -4.55 10.84
CA PRO A 11 14.36 -4.78 9.51
C PRO A 11 14.15 -6.20 9.00
N ASP A 12 14.21 -7.17 9.91
CA ASP A 12 14.01 -8.57 9.57
C ASP A 12 12.55 -8.83 9.17
N ARG A 13 11.60 -8.24 9.90
CA ARG A 13 10.19 -8.35 9.56
C ARG A 13 9.87 -7.74 8.20
N ILE A 14 10.47 -6.59 7.89
CA ILE A 14 10.30 -5.93 6.59
C ILE A 14 10.80 -6.85 5.47
N SER A 15 11.99 -7.43 5.64
CA SER A 15 12.56 -8.34 4.63
C SER A 15 11.70 -9.57 4.43
N ARG A 16 11.22 -10.17 5.51
CA ARG A 16 10.37 -11.36 5.40
C ARG A 16 9.03 -11.05 4.77
N PHE A 17 8.44 -9.91 5.12
CA PHE A 17 7.21 -9.47 4.49
C PHE A 17 7.40 -9.26 2.98
N ALA A 18 8.49 -8.59 2.60
CA ALA A 18 8.78 -8.33 1.20
C ALA A 18 8.96 -9.62 0.39
N GLU A 19 9.67 -10.61 0.95
CA GLU A 19 9.85 -11.90 0.30
C GLU A 19 8.52 -12.65 0.14
N ALA A 20 7.71 -12.67 1.20
CA ALA A 20 6.43 -13.36 1.16
C ALA A 20 5.46 -12.71 0.18
N LEU A 21 5.44 -11.39 0.14
CA LEU A 21 4.58 -10.66 -0.79
C LEU A 21 5.05 -10.86 -2.24
N ALA A 22 6.36 -10.86 -2.48
CA ALA A 22 6.92 -11.10 -3.81
C ALA A 22 6.55 -12.47 -4.34
N ALA A 23 6.46 -13.46 -3.47
CA ALA A 23 6.08 -14.83 -3.85
C ALA A 23 4.66 -14.91 -4.42
N VAL A 24 3.81 -13.94 -4.11
CA VAL A 24 2.44 -13.88 -4.64
C VAL A 24 2.24 -12.71 -5.60
N GLY A 25 3.33 -12.17 -6.12
CA GLY A 25 3.28 -11.16 -7.18
C GLY A 25 3.22 -9.72 -6.73
N GLY A 26 3.34 -9.45 -5.43
CA GLY A 26 3.35 -8.08 -4.93
C GLY A 26 4.75 -7.48 -4.93
N VAL A 27 4.82 -6.17 -4.74
CA VAL A 27 6.08 -5.43 -4.70
C VAL A 27 6.08 -4.53 -3.47
N VAL A 28 7.20 -4.49 -2.76
CA VAL A 28 7.38 -3.59 -1.62
C VAL A 28 8.39 -2.52 -1.99
N LEU A 29 8.00 -1.27 -1.80
CA LEU A 29 8.91 -0.13 -1.94
C LEU A 29 9.16 0.40 -0.53
N SER A 30 10.43 0.38 -0.11
CA SER A 30 10.82 0.80 1.23
C SER A 30 11.36 2.22 1.23
N GLY A 31 11.34 2.85 2.40
CA GLY A 31 11.82 4.20 2.59
C GLY A 31 10.68 5.15 2.94
N THR A 32 10.95 6.43 2.93
CA THR A 32 9.89 7.41 3.15
C THR A 32 8.99 7.47 1.92
N PRO A 33 7.74 7.91 2.07
CA PRO A 33 6.86 8.08 0.91
C PRO A 33 7.50 8.92 -0.19
N GLU A 34 8.18 9.99 0.17
CA GLU A 34 8.85 10.87 -0.79
C GLU A 34 9.94 10.15 -1.59
N GLU A 35 10.71 9.30 -0.92
CA GLU A 35 11.76 8.52 -1.58
C GLU A 35 11.18 7.49 -2.55
N ALA A 36 10.01 6.96 -2.24
CA ALA A 36 9.36 5.93 -3.03
C ALA A 36 8.59 6.47 -4.25
N LEU A 37 8.27 7.75 -4.28
CA LEU A 37 7.43 8.33 -5.34
C LEU A 37 7.91 8.06 -6.77
N PRO A 38 9.20 8.24 -7.10
CA PRO A 38 9.64 7.98 -8.47
C PRO A 38 9.44 6.53 -8.89
N ALA A 39 9.79 5.58 -8.02
CA ALA A 39 9.64 4.16 -8.33
C ALA A 39 8.18 3.75 -8.39
N LEU A 40 7.35 4.29 -7.49
CA LEU A 40 5.92 4.01 -7.49
C LEU A 40 5.26 4.56 -8.76
N GLY A 41 5.60 5.78 -9.15
CA GLY A 41 5.10 6.36 -10.39
C GLY A 41 5.46 5.53 -11.61
N GLU A 42 6.69 5.06 -11.67
CA GLU A 42 7.15 4.19 -12.76
C GLU A 42 6.38 2.88 -12.79
N ALA A 43 6.20 2.24 -11.63
CA ALA A 43 5.46 0.99 -11.52
C ALA A 43 4.01 1.15 -11.98
N LEU A 44 3.36 2.23 -11.57
CA LEU A 44 1.98 2.49 -11.97
C LEU A 44 1.85 2.79 -13.47
N ARG A 45 2.79 3.52 -14.03
CA ARG A 45 2.81 3.76 -15.47
C ARG A 45 2.99 2.44 -16.24
N ALA A 46 3.85 1.55 -15.76
CA ALA A 46 4.06 0.25 -16.38
C ALA A 46 2.79 -0.59 -16.40
N GLU A 47 1.91 -0.41 -15.41
CA GLU A 47 0.62 -1.10 -15.35
C GLU A 47 -0.49 -0.36 -16.12
N GLY A 48 -0.16 0.76 -16.73
CA GLY A 48 -1.13 1.53 -17.49
C GLY A 48 -2.10 2.36 -16.66
N VAL A 49 -1.77 2.58 -15.38
CA VAL A 49 -2.64 3.36 -14.48
C VAL A 49 -2.64 4.83 -14.89
N SER A 50 -3.83 5.42 -14.92
CA SER A 50 -4.01 6.85 -15.21
C SER A 50 -4.85 7.58 -14.17
N ALA A 51 -5.61 6.88 -13.35
CA ALA A 51 -6.46 7.49 -12.34
C ALA A 51 -6.13 6.95 -10.95
N LEU A 52 -6.07 7.84 -9.97
CA LEU A 52 -5.74 7.50 -8.59
C LEU A 52 -6.91 7.87 -7.69
N PHE A 53 -7.26 7.01 -6.73
CA PHE A 53 -8.28 7.35 -5.75
C PHE A 53 -7.94 6.79 -4.36
N PHE A 54 -8.58 7.36 -3.35
CA PHE A 54 -8.33 7.05 -1.95
C PHE A 54 -9.59 7.32 -1.13
N PRO A 55 -9.73 6.69 0.05
CA PRO A 55 -10.85 6.98 0.93
C PRO A 55 -10.76 8.41 1.46
N GLN A 56 -11.89 9.08 1.54
CA GLN A 56 -11.95 10.50 1.92
C GLN A 56 -11.33 10.79 3.28
N GLY A 57 -11.41 9.87 4.22
CA GLY A 57 -10.86 10.05 5.56
C GLY A 57 -9.40 9.60 5.73
N ASP A 58 -8.77 9.12 4.68
CA ASP A 58 -7.40 8.61 4.75
C ASP A 58 -6.40 9.67 4.31
N ALA A 59 -5.95 10.48 5.26
CA ALA A 59 -5.04 11.60 4.97
C ALA A 59 -3.70 11.14 4.40
N GLY A 60 -3.17 10.03 4.89
CA GLY A 60 -1.90 9.49 4.39
C GLY A 60 -2.00 9.04 2.94
N ALA A 61 -3.06 8.33 2.60
CA ALA A 61 -3.28 7.90 1.23
C ALA A 61 -3.49 9.09 0.29
N ARG A 62 -4.24 10.08 0.74
CA ARG A 62 -4.46 11.30 -0.01
C ARG A 62 -3.16 12.02 -0.31
N GLU A 63 -2.31 12.17 0.69
CA GLU A 63 -1.04 12.85 0.54
C GLU A 63 -0.15 12.19 -0.50
N VAL A 64 -0.04 10.87 -0.46
CA VAL A 64 0.76 10.12 -1.43
C VAL A 64 0.16 10.21 -2.83
N ALA A 65 -1.14 10.03 -2.95
CA ALA A 65 -1.80 10.11 -4.26
C ALA A 65 -1.62 11.48 -4.90
N GLU A 66 -1.82 12.55 -4.12
CA GLU A 66 -1.62 13.92 -4.62
C GLU A 66 -0.17 14.16 -5.03
N ALA A 67 0.78 13.65 -4.25
CA ALA A 67 2.20 13.81 -4.55
C ALA A 67 2.63 13.05 -5.80
N LEU A 68 1.92 12.01 -6.17
CA LEU A 68 2.21 11.22 -7.36
C LEU A 68 1.79 11.88 -8.66
N VAL A 69 0.87 12.82 -8.62
CA VAL A 69 0.33 13.43 -9.84
C VAL A 69 1.43 13.93 -10.80
N PRO A 70 2.49 14.62 -10.34
CA PRO A 70 3.55 15.05 -11.26
C PRO A 70 4.43 13.94 -11.81
N PHE A 71 4.34 12.73 -11.28
CA PHE A 71 5.22 11.63 -11.67
C PHE A 71 4.68 10.79 -12.85
N GLY A 72 3.61 11.22 -13.46
CA GLY A 72 3.07 10.52 -14.62
C GLY A 72 1.79 11.18 -15.08
N PRO A 73 1.10 10.58 -16.07
CA PRO A 73 -0.17 11.10 -16.53
C PRO A 73 -1.30 10.69 -15.58
N PHE A 74 -1.17 11.04 -14.31
CA PHE A 74 -2.12 10.64 -13.28
C PHE A 74 -3.11 11.75 -12.97
N THR A 75 -4.38 11.39 -12.83
CA THR A 75 -5.43 12.28 -12.37
C THR A 75 -6.08 11.67 -11.13
N LEU A 76 -6.58 12.52 -10.25
CA LEU A 76 -7.32 12.06 -9.08
C LEU A 76 -8.78 11.84 -9.48
N THR A 77 -9.36 10.76 -8.97
CA THR A 77 -10.76 10.44 -9.20
C THR A 77 -11.42 10.05 -7.88
N THR A 78 -12.72 9.79 -7.90
CA THR A 78 -13.45 9.39 -6.71
C THR A 78 -13.92 7.94 -6.85
N GLY A 79 -14.22 7.30 -5.71
CA GLY A 79 -14.80 5.97 -5.75
C GLY A 79 -16.14 5.93 -6.46
N GLU A 80 -16.89 7.03 -6.42
CA GLU A 80 -18.16 7.16 -7.09
C GLU A 80 -18.01 7.15 -8.61
N GLU A 81 -17.01 7.87 -9.13
CA GLU A 81 -16.70 7.87 -10.55
C GLU A 81 -16.23 6.48 -11.01
N VAL A 82 -15.45 5.80 -10.21
CA VAL A 82 -14.99 4.44 -10.52
C VAL A 82 -16.18 3.49 -10.60
N ARG A 83 -17.11 3.58 -9.64
CA ARG A 83 -18.32 2.76 -9.64
C ARG A 83 -19.23 3.05 -10.83
N GLY A 84 -19.21 4.28 -11.30
CA GLY A 84 -20.04 4.72 -12.40
C GLY A 84 -19.58 4.26 -13.78
N GLY A 85 -18.57 3.38 -13.85
CA GLY A 85 -18.10 2.87 -15.13
C GLY A 85 -16.91 3.62 -15.69
N HIS A 86 -16.09 4.17 -14.84
CA HIS A 86 -14.87 4.84 -15.24
C HIS A 86 -14.00 3.88 -16.06
N THR A 87 -13.57 4.27 -17.24
CA THR A 87 -12.87 3.40 -18.18
C THR A 87 -11.34 3.43 -18.03
N ALA A 88 -10.79 4.39 -17.27
CA ALA A 88 -9.35 4.46 -17.06
C ALA A 88 -8.89 3.38 -16.07
N SER A 89 -7.68 2.89 -16.27
CA SER A 89 -7.07 1.99 -15.31
C SER A 89 -6.76 2.74 -14.01
N THR A 90 -7.12 2.17 -12.88
CA THR A 90 -7.09 2.85 -11.60
C THR A 90 -6.14 2.21 -10.60
N ALA A 91 -5.57 3.04 -9.74
CA ALA A 91 -4.88 2.60 -8.54
C ALA A 91 -5.61 3.15 -7.32
N GLY A 92 -5.94 2.28 -6.39
CA GLY A 92 -6.57 2.66 -5.13
C GLY A 92 -5.54 2.68 -4.02
N PHE A 93 -5.52 3.76 -3.25
CA PHE A 93 -4.56 3.98 -2.17
C PHE A 93 -5.25 3.86 -0.84
N ARG A 94 -4.61 3.19 0.08
CA ARG A 94 -5.14 3.10 1.44
C ARG A 94 -4.02 2.84 2.44
N THR A 95 -4.13 3.45 3.62
CA THR A 95 -3.23 3.14 4.72
C THR A 95 -3.68 1.84 5.36
N ALA A 96 -2.78 0.89 5.46
CA ALA A 96 -3.07 -0.42 6.04
C ALA A 96 -3.01 -0.36 7.56
N ASP A 97 -3.79 -1.21 8.22
CA ASP A 97 -3.80 -1.32 9.68
C ASP A 97 -2.61 -2.15 10.18
N ALA A 98 -2.24 -3.18 9.44
CA ALA A 98 -1.14 -4.07 9.80
C ALA A 98 -0.69 -4.86 8.58
N ALA A 99 0.46 -5.50 8.70
CA ALA A 99 0.92 -6.49 7.74
C ALA A 99 1.52 -7.67 8.49
N ILE A 100 1.41 -8.84 7.90
CA ILE A 100 1.86 -10.10 8.50
C ILE A 100 3.04 -10.63 7.69
N ALA A 101 4.22 -10.64 8.32
CA ALA A 101 5.47 -11.01 7.64
C ALA A 101 5.48 -12.46 7.17
N GLU A 102 4.97 -13.34 7.98
CA GLU A 102 4.99 -14.77 7.69
C GLU A 102 4.26 -15.14 6.39
N THR A 103 3.21 -14.41 6.05
CA THR A 103 2.38 -14.73 4.88
C THR A 103 2.37 -13.68 3.78
N GLY A 104 2.94 -12.50 4.03
CA GLY A 104 2.87 -11.40 3.07
C GLY A 104 1.47 -10.79 2.98
N THR A 105 0.70 -10.83 4.06
CA THR A 105 -0.67 -10.37 4.09
C THR A 105 -0.76 -8.94 4.60
N VAL A 106 -1.56 -8.12 3.93
CA VAL A 106 -1.87 -6.76 4.36
C VAL A 106 -3.26 -6.77 4.98
N VAL A 107 -3.39 -6.20 6.17
CA VAL A 107 -4.66 -6.15 6.89
C VAL A 107 -5.22 -4.74 6.80
N GLU A 108 -6.42 -4.64 6.27
CA GLU A 108 -7.15 -3.39 6.17
C GLU A 108 -8.56 -3.61 6.70
N SER A 109 -9.04 -2.66 7.49
CA SER A 109 -10.39 -2.74 8.05
C SER A 109 -11.13 -1.46 7.78
N SER A 110 -12.46 -1.52 7.86
CA SER A 110 -13.30 -0.34 7.71
C SER A 110 -13.31 0.53 8.98
N ARG A 111 -12.72 0.03 10.06
CA ARG A 111 -12.78 0.67 11.37
C ARG A 111 -12.01 1.98 11.47
N GLY A 112 -10.94 2.11 10.73
CA GLY A 112 -10.04 3.26 10.80
C GLY A 112 -10.44 4.44 9.94
N GLY A 113 -11.60 4.45 9.41
CA GLY A 113 -12.09 5.63 8.73
C GLY A 113 -12.18 5.55 7.24
N GLY A 114 -12.37 4.49 6.66
CA GLY A 114 -12.61 4.51 5.24
C GLY A 114 -13.20 3.23 4.71
N PRO A 115 -14.01 3.33 3.68
CA PRO A 115 -14.51 2.13 3.04
C PRO A 115 -13.35 1.36 2.42
N LEU A 116 -13.51 0.04 2.32
CA LEU A 116 -12.53 -0.83 1.67
C LEU A 116 -12.52 -0.67 0.16
N LEU A 117 -13.31 0.24 -0.35
CA LEU A 117 -13.58 0.42 -1.76
C LEU A 117 -12.34 0.55 -2.66
N PRO A 118 -11.29 1.32 -2.29
CA PRO A 118 -10.13 1.42 -3.17
C PRO A 118 -9.51 0.07 -3.53
N GLY A 119 -9.39 -0.84 -2.55
CA GLY A 119 -8.82 -2.15 -2.79
C GLY A 119 -9.73 -3.06 -3.60
N LEU A 120 -11.04 -2.85 -3.52
CA LEU A 120 -12.01 -3.69 -4.21
C LEU A 120 -12.30 -3.27 -5.64
N LEU A 121 -12.18 -1.98 -5.95
CA LEU A 121 -12.54 -1.42 -7.24
C LEU A 121 -11.36 -1.06 -8.14
N SER A 122 -10.15 -1.02 -7.60
CA SER A 122 -8.98 -0.62 -8.36
C SER A 122 -8.34 -1.79 -9.09
N ASP A 123 -7.70 -1.50 -10.21
CA ASP A 123 -6.89 -2.47 -10.94
C ASP A 123 -5.57 -2.75 -10.22
N VAL A 124 -5.06 -1.74 -9.53
CA VAL A 124 -3.85 -1.86 -8.71
C VAL A 124 -4.17 -1.33 -7.32
N HIS A 125 -3.79 -2.06 -6.31
CA HIS A 125 -3.95 -1.62 -4.92
C HIS A 125 -2.61 -1.19 -4.35
N VAL A 126 -2.55 0.02 -3.83
CA VAL A 126 -1.35 0.56 -3.18
C VAL A 126 -1.65 0.71 -1.69
N ALA A 127 -0.99 -0.10 -0.89
CA ALA A 127 -1.12 -0.04 0.56
C ALA A 127 0.05 0.76 1.13
N LEU A 128 -0.27 1.78 1.94
CA LEU A 128 0.72 2.51 2.72
C LEU A 128 0.87 1.78 4.04
N LEU A 129 2.09 1.40 4.37
CA LEU A 129 2.33 0.50 5.48
C LEU A 129 3.42 1.06 6.39
N PRO A 130 3.05 1.64 7.54
CA PRO A 130 4.07 2.03 8.51
C PRO A 130 4.87 0.80 8.95
N ALA A 131 6.21 0.93 8.96
CA ALA A 131 7.07 -0.21 9.28
C ALA A 131 6.74 -0.83 10.65
N ALA A 132 6.35 -0.02 11.61
CA ALA A 132 5.98 -0.50 12.94
C ALA A 132 4.71 -1.35 12.96
N SER A 133 3.91 -1.31 11.90
CA SER A 133 2.67 -2.10 11.83
C SER A 133 2.88 -3.49 11.25
N ILE A 134 4.11 -3.84 10.87
CA ILE A 134 4.43 -5.18 10.37
C ILE A 134 4.68 -6.10 11.56
N VAL A 135 3.87 -7.15 11.67
CA VAL A 135 4.00 -8.16 12.73
C VAL A 135 4.43 -9.49 12.11
N GLU A 136 4.88 -10.43 12.94
CA GLU A 136 5.37 -11.72 12.46
C GLU A 136 4.24 -12.65 12.06
N THR A 137 3.20 -12.75 12.89
CA THR A 137 2.16 -13.76 12.74
C THR A 137 0.77 -13.14 12.77
N MET A 138 -0.20 -13.92 12.28
CA MET A 138 -1.60 -13.54 12.33
C MET A 138 -2.09 -13.32 13.77
N ASP A 139 -1.62 -14.14 14.70
CA ASP A 139 -1.99 -13.98 16.11
C ASP A 139 -1.59 -12.61 16.65
N GLU A 140 -0.41 -12.12 16.31
CA GLU A 140 0.03 -10.79 16.72
C GLU A 140 -0.83 -9.69 16.09
N ALA A 141 -1.23 -9.86 14.85
CA ALA A 141 -2.03 -8.86 14.14
C ALA A 141 -3.40 -8.65 14.79
N PHE A 142 -3.95 -9.70 15.37
CA PHE A 142 -5.28 -9.66 15.97
C PHE A 142 -5.27 -9.75 17.50
N ALA A 143 -4.10 -9.60 18.12
CA ALA A 143 -3.99 -9.55 19.56
C ALA A 143 -4.68 -8.31 20.12
N PRO A 144 -5.36 -8.41 21.29
CA PRO A 144 -6.02 -7.26 21.90
C PRO A 144 -5.04 -6.21 22.41
#